data_11a804d7280fe2f8b34f6d2f98cecdc3
#
_entry.id   11a804d7280fe2f8b34f6d2f98cecdc3
#
_cell.length_a   1.000
_cell.length_b   1.000
_cell.length_c   1.000
_cell.angle_alpha   90.00
_cell.angle_beta   90.00
_cell.angle_gamma   90.00
#
_symmetry.space_group_name_H-M   'P 1'
#
loop_
_entity.id
_entity.type
_entity.pdbx_description
1 polymer ?
#
loop_
_entity_poly.entity_id
_entity_poly.type
_entity_poly.pdbx_seq_one_letter_code
_entity_poly.pdbx_strand_id
1 'polypeptide(L)'
;MSEPYKRTREQKEHDFANARHYEEYVATSIGVPVVTRFDATDDLDIWVPGYYVEVKEKNQNYTARWHLIDGLPERNLFVIDELTVRRACTKYPYVFFLLRDNVGGDEPRLYIAPIWELIGVERVRRNRNGKGKWIINIENFTRLADEADIHAYAVHALVKQLWLTSDCQTRLEIPEVFQ
;
A
#
# COMPACT_ATOMS: atom_id res chain seq x y z
N MET A 1 -1.28 -23.31 24.65
CA MET A 1 -1.13 -22.79 23.28
C MET A 1 -2.53 -22.54 22.75
N SER A 2 -2.92 -21.28 22.52
CA SER A 2 -4.22 -20.98 21.94
C SER A 2 -4.21 -21.40 20.47
N GLU A 3 -5.28 -22.07 20.02
CA GLU A 3 -5.44 -22.41 18.60
C GLU A 3 -5.29 -21.17 17.71
N PRO A 4 -4.66 -21.30 16.52
CA PRO A 4 -4.58 -20.20 15.60
C PRO A 4 -5.99 -19.82 15.14
N TYR A 5 -6.34 -18.52 15.23
CA TYR A 5 -7.60 -17.99 14.75
C TYR A 5 -7.76 -18.33 13.26
N LYS A 6 -8.71 -19.17 12.95
CA LYS A 6 -9.10 -19.52 11.57
C LYS A 6 -10.39 -18.78 11.23
N ARG A 7 -10.35 -17.91 10.23
CA ARG A 7 -11.56 -17.30 9.68
C ARG A 7 -12.47 -18.37 9.09
N THR A 8 -13.78 -18.28 9.36
CA THR A 8 -14.78 -19.11 8.69
C THR A 8 -14.83 -18.78 7.19
N ARG A 9 -15.47 -19.62 6.40
CA ARG A 9 -15.69 -19.36 4.97
C ARG A 9 -16.50 -18.09 4.77
N GLU A 10 -17.57 -17.90 5.51
CA GLU A 10 -18.43 -16.72 5.47
C GLU A 10 -17.68 -15.44 5.82
N GLN A 11 -16.83 -15.48 6.86
CA GLN A 11 -15.98 -14.33 7.20
C GLN A 11 -15.02 -13.97 6.06
N LYS A 12 -14.45 -14.96 5.37
CA LYS A 12 -13.56 -14.70 4.24
C LYS A 12 -14.33 -14.10 3.05
N GLU A 13 -15.50 -14.63 2.74
CA GLU A 13 -16.36 -14.13 1.65
C GLU A 13 -16.79 -12.69 1.92
N HIS A 14 -17.16 -12.37 3.17
CA HIS A 14 -17.48 -11.01 3.59
C HIS A 14 -16.27 -10.06 3.51
N ASP A 15 -15.11 -10.48 4.00
CA ASP A 15 -13.88 -9.68 3.92
C ASP A 15 -13.49 -9.39 2.45
N PHE A 16 -13.63 -10.39 1.56
CA PHE A 16 -13.37 -10.19 0.12
C PHE A 16 -14.37 -9.25 -0.54
N ALA A 17 -15.65 -9.35 -0.18
CA ALA A 17 -16.67 -8.45 -0.72
C ALA A 17 -16.42 -7.00 -0.32
N ASN A 18 -16.05 -6.77 0.95
CA ASN A 18 -15.72 -5.44 1.44
C ASN A 18 -14.46 -4.87 0.78
N ALA A 19 -13.41 -5.69 0.63
CA ALA A 19 -12.17 -5.27 -0.04
C ALA A 19 -12.47 -4.84 -1.49
N ARG A 20 -13.22 -5.65 -2.24
CA ARG A 20 -13.61 -5.33 -3.61
C ARG A 20 -14.41 -4.04 -3.73
N HIS A 21 -15.33 -3.81 -2.80
CA HIS A 21 -16.11 -2.57 -2.78
C HIS A 21 -15.21 -1.35 -2.58
N TYR A 22 -14.24 -1.45 -1.68
CA TYR A 22 -13.31 -0.34 -1.46
C TYR A 22 -12.33 -0.15 -2.64
N GLU A 23 -11.84 -1.22 -3.25
CA GLU A 23 -11.03 -1.15 -4.47
C GLU A 23 -11.77 -0.45 -5.62
N GLU A 24 -13.06 -0.76 -5.79
CA GLU A 24 -13.94 -0.12 -6.78
C GLU A 24 -14.14 1.38 -6.50
N TYR A 25 -14.33 1.72 -5.23
CA TYR A 25 -14.39 3.12 -4.79
C TYR A 25 -13.08 3.86 -5.10
N VAL A 26 -11.93 3.28 -4.77
CA VAL A 26 -10.60 3.86 -5.07
C VAL A 26 -10.43 4.05 -6.58
N ALA A 27 -10.75 3.02 -7.38
CA ALA A 27 -10.63 3.11 -8.84
C ALA A 27 -11.47 4.26 -9.43
N THR A 28 -12.66 4.47 -8.89
CA THR A 28 -13.55 5.56 -9.30
C THR A 28 -13.01 6.93 -8.85
N SER A 29 -12.48 7.00 -7.63
CA SER A 29 -11.95 8.25 -7.03
C SER A 29 -10.69 8.77 -7.72
N ILE A 30 -9.89 7.91 -8.35
CA ILE A 30 -8.70 8.32 -9.12
C ILE A 30 -9.02 9.32 -10.24
N GLY A 31 -10.25 9.30 -10.77
CA GLY A 31 -10.76 10.36 -11.64
C GLY A 31 -10.13 10.44 -13.04
N VAL A 32 -9.44 9.40 -13.51
CA VAL A 32 -8.91 9.31 -14.88
C VAL A 32 -9.86 8.48 -15.78
N PRO A 33 -9.88 8.73 -17.11
CA PRO A 33 -10.82 8.09 -18.01
C PRO A 33 -10.67 6.57 -18.12
N VAL A 34 -9.47 6.06 -17.87
CA VAL A 34 -9.16 4.62 -18.00
C VAL A 34 -8.54 4.13 -16.70
N VAL A 35 -9.31 3.38 -15.95
CA VAL A 35 -8.87 2.67 -14.75
C VAL A 35 -9.37 1.24 -14.85
N THR A 36 -8.52 0.27 -14.61
CA THR A 36 -8.88 -1.15 -14.61
C THR A 36 -8.64 -1.74 -13.23
N ARG A 37 -9.70 -2.28 -12.62
CA ARG A 37 -9.60 -3.10 -11.42
C ARG A 37 -9.47 -4.57 -11.81
N PHE A 38 -8.55 -5.28 -11.20
CA PHE A 38 -8.35 -6.70 -11.44
C PHE A 38 -9.05 -7.55 -10.36
N ASP A 39 -9.77 -8.57 -10.81
CA ASP A 39 -10.38 -9.56 -9.92
C ASP A 39 -9.43 -10.74 -9.61
N ALA A 40 -8.34 -10.83 -10.35
CA ALA A 40 -7.37 -11.92 -10.21
C ALA A 40 -6.51 -11.75 -8.96
N THR A 41 -6.36 -12.83 -8.19
CA THR A 41 -5.54 -12.85 -6.97
C THR A 41 -4.03 -12.84 -7.26
N ASP A 42 -3.63 -12.91 -8.49
CA ASP A 42 -2.24 -13.06 -8.97
C ASP A 42 -1.68 -11.75 -9.53
N ASP A 43 -2.49 -10.71 -9.63
CA ASP A 43 -2.03 -9.37 -10.02
C ASP A 43 -2.25 -8.36 -8.88
N LEU A 44 -1.88 -7.11 -9.13
CA LEU A 44 -2.17 -5.98 -8.25
C LEU A 44 -3.61 -5.50 -8.46
N ASP A 45 -4.18 -4.82 -7.48
CA ASP A 45 -5.63 -4.54 -7.44
C ASP A 45 -6.11 -3.61 -8.56
N ILE A 46 -5.36 -2.55 -8.87
CA ILE A 46 -5.78 -1.50 -9.80
C ILE A 46 -4.63 -1.14 -10.75
N TRP A 47 -4.96 -0.98 -12.03
CA TRP A 47 -4.09 -0.41 -13.05
C TRP A 47 -4.62 0.93 -13.55
N VAL A 48 -3.74 1.89 -13.65
CA VAL A 48 -3.97 3.20 -14.30
C VAL A 48 -2.91 3.33 -15.39
N PRO A 49 -3.18 3.99 -16.55
CA PRO A 49 -2.13 4.21 -17.54
C PRO A 49 -0.88 4.85 -16.93
N GLY A 50 0.20 4.08 -16.89
CA GLY A 50 1.49 4.48 -16.34
C GLY A 50 1.81 3.97 -14.92
N TYR A 51 0.86 3.44 -14.14
CA TYR A 51 1.14 2.88 -12.82
C TYR A 51 0.07 1.88 -12.32
N TYR A 52 0.38 1.21 -11.22
CA TYR A 52 -0.51 0.30 -10.51
C TYR A 52 -0.75 0.79 -9.09
N VAL A 53 -1.93 0.52 -8.56
CA VAL A 53 -2.25 0.71 -7.13
C VAL A 53 -2.61 -0.63 -6.51
N GLU A 54 -1.91 -0.97 -5.46
CA GLU A 54 -2.25 -2.09 -4.57
C GLU A 54 -2.94 -1.54 -3.34
N VAL A 55 -4.16 -1.97 -3.07
CA VAL A 55 -4.98 -1.46 -1.96
C VAL A 55 -4.86 -2.37 -0.74
N LYS A 56 -4.60 -1.79 0.42
CA LYS A 56 -4.51 -2.52 1.68
C LYS A 56 -5.26 -1.80 2.80
N GLU A 57 -6.13 -2.53 3.48
CA GLU A 57 -6.90 -2.03 4.61
C GLU A 57 -6.51 -2.70 5.93
N LYS A 58 -6.43 -1.88 6.98
CA LYS A 58 -6.33 -2.34 8.37
C LYS A 58 -7.69 -2.13 9.03
N ASN A 59 -8.42 -3.23 9.22
CA ASN A 59 -9.77 -3.24 9.79
C ASN A 59 -9.83 -3.75 11.24
N GLN A 60 -8.68 -4.06 11.85
CA GLN A 60 -8.58 -4.53 13.22
C GLN A 60 -7.24 -4.19 13.83
N ASN A 61 -7.20 -4.01 15.13
CA ASN A 61 -5.94 -3.88 15.85
C ASN A 61 -5.11 -5.15 15.72
N TYR A 62 -3.80 -4.98 15.55
CA TYR A 62 -2.85 -6.06 15.62
C TYR A 62 -2.62 -6.37 17.09
N THR A 63 -3.19 -7.46 17.58
CA THR A 63 -3.03 -7.86 18.97
C THR A 63 -1.56 -8.12 19.31
N ALA A 64 -1.22 -8.17 20.61
CA ALA A 64 0.12 -8.49 21.15
C ALA A 64 0.85 -9.71 20.54
N ARG A 65 0.18 -10.49 19.69
CA ARG A 65 0.77 -11.58 18.91
C ARG A 65 1.75 -11.13 17.82
N TRP A 66 1.73 -9.87 17.48
CA TRP A 66 2.59 -9.29 16.46
C TRP A 66 3.76 -8.52 17.07
N HIS A 67 4.25 -8.85 18.24
CA HIS A 67 5.38 -8.18 18.88
C HIS A 67 6.33 -7.59 17.87
N LEU A 68 6.38 -6.41 17.84
CA LEU A 68 6.24 -5.47 16.81
C LEU A 68 7.52 -4.65 16.86
N ILE A 69 7.64 -3.64 16.14
CA ILE A 69 8.79 -2.74 16.23
C ILE A 69 8.76 -2.12 17.63
N ASP A 70 9.81 -2.35 18.43
CA ASP A 70 9.90 -1.87 19.80
C ASP A 70 9.69 -0.35 19.88
N GLY A 71 8.80 0.08 20.77
CA GLY A 71 8.49 1.49 20.99
C GLY A 71 7.49 2.10 20.03
N LEU A 72 7.02 1.40 18.99
CA LEU A 72 5.96 1.92 18.12
C LEU A 72 4.57 1.61 18.66
N PRO A 73 3.67 2.62 18.74
CA PRO A 73 2.30 2.39 19.10
C PRO A 73 1.58 1.56 18.03
N GLU A 74 0.66 0.70 18.46
CA GLU A 74 -0.08 -0.19 17.56
C GLU A 74 -0.80 0.55 16.43
N ARG A 75 -1.30 1.75 16.68
CA ARG A 75 -1.95 2.60 15.67
C ARG A 75 -1.06 2.94 14.47
N ASN A 76 0.27 2.91 14.66
CA ASN A 76 1.23 3.23 13.60
C ASN A 76 1.72 1.99 12.86
N LEU A 77 1.33 0.79 13.31
CA LEU A 77 1.75 -0.45 12.68
C LEU A 77 0.84 -0.84 11.54
N PHE A 78 1.44 -1.26 10.44
CA PHE A 78 0.74 -1.84 9.30
C PHE A 78 1.38 -3.16 8.89
N VAL A 79 0.56 -4.11 8.41
CA VAL A 79 1.02 -5.44 8.03
C VAL A 79 0.71 -5.70 6.57
N ILE A 80 1.74 -6.02 5.80
CA ILE A 80 1.63 -6.32 4.37
C ILE A 80 2.13 -7.74 4.10
N ASP A 81 1.49 -8.43 3.19
CA ASP A 81 1.95 -9.74 2.71
C ASP A 81 3.24 -9.60 1.89
N GLU A 82 4.29 -10.33 2.29
CA GLU A 82 5.56 -10.33 1.58
C GLU A 82 5.40 -10.74 0.11
N LEU A 83 4.48 -11.66 -0.19
CA LEU A 83 4.22 -12.10 -1.56
C LEU A 83 3.68 -10.95 -2.42
N THR A 84 2.79 -10.12 -1.88
CA THR A 84 2.29 -8.92 -2.56
C THR A 84 3.43 -7.95 -2.88
N VAL A 85 4.32 -7.70 -1.91
CA VAL A 85 5.49 -6.82 -2.16
C VAL A 85 6.40 -7.41 -3.23
N ARG A 86 6.65 -8.73 -3.21
CA ARG A 86 7.46 -9.38 -4.25
C ARG A 86 6.85 -9.25 -5.64
N ARG A 87 5.53 -9.37 -5.77
CA ARG A 87 4.82 -9.13 -7.04
C ARG A 87 4.96 -7.68 -7.48
N ALA A 88 4.78 -6.74 -6.57
CA ALA A 88 4.95 -5.32 -6.85
C ALA A 88 6.37 -4.99 -7.35
N CYS A 89 7.40 -5.65 -6.81
CA CYS A 89 8.78 -5.47 -7.28
C CYS A 89 8.98 -5.86 -8.75
N THR A 90 8.17 -6.76 -9.31
CA THR A 90 8.26 -7.12 -10.75
C THR A 90 7.79 -5.99 -11.66
N LYS A 91 7.06 -5.02 -11.13
CA LYS A 91 6.52 -3.85 -11.85
C LYS A 91 7.18 -2.53 -11.38
N TYR A 92 8.32 -2.63 -10.71
CA TYR A 92 9.10 -1.47 -10.27
C TYR A 92 9.47 -0.56 -11.46
N PRO A 93 9.41 0.76 -11.33
CA PRO A 93 9.01 1.56 -10.17
C PRO A 93 7.51 1.91 -10.14
N TYR A 94 6.69 1.36 -11.00
CA TYR A 94 5.35 1.80 -11.33
C TYR A 94 4.27 1.30 -10.36
N VAL A 95 4.59 1.03 -9.09
CA VAL A 95 3.62 0.53 -8.11
C VAL A 95 3.55 1.41 -6.88
N PHE A 96 2.31 1.70 -6.47
CA PHE A 96 1.97 2.42 -5.25
C PHE A 96 1.08 1.54 -4.37
N PHE A 97 1.34 1.55 -3.08
CA PHE A 97 0.48 0.92 -2.09
C PHE A 97 -0.39 1.99 -1.43
N LEU A 98 -1.70 1.87 -1.57
CA LEU A 98 -2.66 2.64 -0.79
C LEU A 98 -2.92 1.89 0.52
N LEU A 99 -2.54 2.49 1.63
CA LEU A 99 -2.66 1.92 2.96
C LEU A 99 -3.75 2.68 3.72
N ARG A 100 -4.90 2.04 3.94
CA ARG A 100 -6.01 2.60 4.69
C ARG A 100 -6.05 2.00 6.09
N ASP A 101 -5.94 2.84 7.11
CA ASP A 101 -6.09 2.43 8.50
C ASP A 101 -7.45 2.88 9.03
N ASN A 102 -8.35 1.92 9.21
CA ASN A 102 -9.72 2.15 9.70
C ASN A 102 -9.81 2.08 11.24
N VAL A 103 -8.70 1.85 11.96
CA VAL A 103 -8.69 1.65 13.42
C VAL A 103 -7.76 2.58 14.19
N GLY A 104 -6.99 3.38 13.50
CA GLY A 104 -6.00 4.27 14.13
C GLY A 104 -6.55 5.57 14.71
N GLY A 105 -7.85 5.84 14.59
CA GLY A 105 -8.54 7.05 15.06
C GLY A 105 -10.04 7.00 14.78
N ASP A 106 -10.72 8.14 14.94
CA ASP A 106 -12.16 8.26 14.70
C ASP A 106 -12.51 8.24 13.20
N GLU A 107 -11.55 8.67 12.36
CA GLU A 107 -11.68 8.65 10.92
C GLU A 107 -10.57 7.77 10.29
N PRO A 108 -10.84 7.13 9.15
CA PRO A 108 -9.83 6.40 8.41
C PRO A 108 -8.64 7.30 8.03
N ARG A 109 -7.43 6.76 8.16
CA ARG A 109 -6.21 7.43 7.75
C ARG A 109 -5.69 6.80 6.47
N LEU A 110 -5.41 7.63 5.47
CA LEU A 110 -4.89 7.20 4.17
C LEU A 110 -3.42 7.53 4.05
N TYR A 111 -2.65 6.57 3.58
CA TYR A 111 -1.23 6.76 3.27
C TYR A 111 -0.93 6.13 1.91
N ILE A 112 0.00 6.76 1.19
CA ILE A 112 0.50 6.22 -0.06
C ILE A 112 1.99 5.92 0.07
N ALA A 113 2.36 4.69 -0.30
CA ALA A 113 3.73 4.18 -0.23
C ALA A 113 4.19 3.75 -1.63
N PRO A 114 5.03 4.54 -2.29
CA PRO A 114 5.70 4.07 -3.50
C PRO A 114 6.53 2.82 -3.23
N ILE A 115 6.61 1.90 -4.20
CA ILE A 115 7.35 0.64 -4.03
C ILE A 115 8.81 0.86 -3.61
N TRP A 116 9.48 1.89 -4.10
CA TRP A 116 10.89 2.20 -3.75
C TRP A 116 11.04 2.66 -2.30
N GLU A 117 10.07 3.36 -1.73
CA GLU A 117 10.07 3.71 -0.31
C GLU A 117 9.73 2.49 0.54
N LEU A 118 8.72 1.71 0.12
CA LEU A 118 8.30 0.52 0.85
C LEU A 118 9.41 -0.53 0.99
N ILE A 119 10.20 -0.76 -0.05
CA ILE A 119 11.32 -1.72 0.03
C ILE A 119 12.51 -1.19 0.84
N GLY A 120 12.66 0.13 0.94
CA GLY A 120 13.71 0.80 1.69
C GLY A 120 13.40 1.02 3.17
N VAL A 121 12.14 0.94 3.58
CA VAL A 121 11.73 1.25 4.96
C VAL A 121 12.16 0.16 5.94
N GLU A 122 12.42 0.56 7.19
CA GLU A 122 12.63 -0.37 8.29
C GLU A 122 11.39 -1.24 8.49
N ARG A 123 11.61 -2.56 8.63
CA ARG A 123 10.53 -3.53 8.79
C ARG A 123 10.93 -4.71 9.65
N VAL A 124 9.95 -5.29 10.31
CA VAL A 124 10.08 -6.58 10.97
C VAL A 124 9.40 -7.64 10.10
N ARG A 125 10.15 -8.68 9.74
CA ARG A 125 9.62 -9.82 9.00
C ARG A 125 9.15 -10.90 9.97
N ARG A 126 7.91 -11.37 9.80
CA ARG A 126 7.35 -12.51 10.56
C ARG A 126 6.74 -13.52 9.60
N ASN A 127 6.81 -14.79 9.95
CA ASN A 127 6.08 -15.84 9.26
C ASN A 127 4.84 -16.21 10.07
N ARG A 128 3.70 -16.24 9.41
CA ARG A 128 2.44 -16.71 10.00
C ARG A 128 1.74 -17.61 9.00
N ASN A 129 1.42 -18.83 9.43
CA ASN A 129 0.74 -19.84 8.60
C ASN A 129 1.43 -20.06 7.23
N GLY A 130 2.77 -20.10 7.23
CA GLY A 130 3.56 -20.29 6.01
C GLY A 130 3.67 -19.05 5.11
N LYS A 131 3.08 -17.91 5.50
CA LYS A 131 3.13 -16.64 4.75
C LYS A 131 4.04 -15.64 5.43
N GLY A 132 4.98 -15.09 4.69
CA GLY A 132 5.81 -13.97 5.15
C GLY A 132 4.95 -12.71 5.28
N LYS A 133 5.14 -11.99 6.38
CA LYS A 133 4.50 -10.71 6.65
C LYS A 133 5.55 -9.66 6.95
N TRP A 134 5.39 -8.49 6.38
CA TRP A 134 6.15 -7.31 6.72
C TRP A 134 5.33 -6.46 7.67
N ILE A 135 5.94 -6.05 8.76
CA ILE A 135 5.37 -5.13 9.74
C ILE A 135 6.16 -3.84 9.60
N ILE A 136 5.47 -2.76 9.30
CA ILE A 136 6.04 -1.46 8.98
C ILE A 136 5.40 -0.36 9.81
N ASN A 137 6.08 0.78 9.93
CA ASN A 137 5.50 2.00 10.48
C ASN A 137 4.82 2.78 9.34
N ILE A 138 3.50 2.92 9.42
CA ILE A 138 2.70 3.62 8.40
C ILE A 138 3.05 5.11 8.30
N GLU A 139 3.53 5.73 9.39
CA GLU A 139 3.92 7.14 9.41
C GLU A 139 5.19 7.46 8.61
N ASN A 140 5.89 6.43 8.10
CA ASN A 140 7.01 6.61 7.20
C ASN A 140 6.59 7.00 5.77
N PHE A 141 5.29 7.00 5.48
CA PHE A 141 4.76 7.26 4.14
C PHE A 141 3.94 8.54 4.08
N THR A 142 3.68 9.02 2.88
CA THR A 142 2.92 10.25 2.68
C THR A 142 1.45 10.04 3.04
N ARG A 143 0.94 10.86 3.93
CA ARG A 143 -0.49 10.89 4.26
C ARG A 143 -1.25 11.63 3.17
N LEU A 144 -2.33 11.03 2.67
CA LEU A 144 -3.28 11.65 1.76
C LEU A 144 -4.48 12.21 2.52
N ALA A 145 -5.07 13.28 1.99
CA ALA A 145 -6.33 13.80 2.50
C ALA A 145 -7.53 13.00 1.97
N ASP A 146 -7.45 12.56 0.70
CA ASP A 146 -8.52 11.85 0.00
C ASP A 146 -7.95 10.88 -1.03
N GLU A 147 -8.74 9.89 -1.46
CA GLU A 147 -8.39 8.95 -2.53
C GLU A 147 -8.25 9.64 -3.89
N ALA A 148 -8.92 10.77 -4.12
CA ALA A 148 -8.76 11.57 -5.33
C ALA A 148 -7.34 12.14 -5.52
N ASP A 149 -6.57 12.26 -4.43
CA ASP A 149 -5.19 12.75 -4.48
C ASP A 149 -4.20 11.72 -5.05
N ILE A 150 -4.59 10.44 -5.14
CA ILE A 150 -3.73 9.33 -5.56
C ILE A 150 -3.08 9.61 -6.91
N HIS A 151 -3.86 10.06 -7.90
CA HIS A 151 -3.35 10.26 -9.26
C HIS A 151 -2.30 11.37 -9.30
N ALA A 152 -2.59 12.52 -8.73
CA ALA A 152 -1.68 13.65 -8.69
C ALA A 152 -0.37 13.27 -7.97
N TYR A 153 -0.47 12.60 -6.82
CA TYR A 153 0.70 12.12 -6.09
C TYR A 153 1.51 11.11 -6.90
N ALA A 154 0.87 10.09 -7.48
CA ALA A 154 1.55 9.02 -8.20
C ALA A 154 2.31 9.55 -9.41
N VAL A 155 1.70 10.42 -10.21
CA VAL A 155 2.35 11.05 -11.37
C VAL A 155 3.55 11.88 -10.93
N HIS A 156 3.38 12.74 -9.92
CA HIS A 156 4.47 13.58 -9.41
C HIS A 156 5.64 12.72 -8.90
N ALA A 157 5.35 11.71 -8.06
CA ALA A 157 6.35 10.84 -7.48
C ALA A 157 7.10 10.01 -8.54
N LEU A 158 6.39 9.51 -9.57
CA LEU A 158 7.01 8.79 -10.68
C LEU A 158 7.93 9.67 -11.50
N VAL A 159 7.50 10.87 -11.87
CA VAL A 159 8.34 11.81 -12.62
C VAL A 159 9.60 12.12 -11.84
N LYS A 160 9.48 12.41 -10.54
CA LYS A 160 10.62 12.65 -9.66
C LYS A 160 11.55 11.43 -9.58
N GLN A 161 11.02 10.23 -9.39
CA GLN A 161 11.80 8.99 -9.29
C GLN A 161 12.53 8.68 -10.60
N LEU A 162 11.84 8.77 -11.74
CA LEU A 162 12.44 8.53 -13.05
C LEU A 162 13.50 9.57 -13.38
N TRP A 163 13.28 10.83 -13.02
CA TRP A 163 14.26 11.89 -13.16
C TRP A 163 15.52 11.60 -12.34
N LEU A 164 15.36 11.22 -11.06
CA LEU A 164 16.48 10.91 -10.16
C LEU A 164 17.27 9.67 -10.58
N THR A 165 16.67 8.75 -11.31
CA THR A 165 17.31 7.49 -11.78
C THR A 165 17.79 7.57 -13.22
N SER A 166 17.53 8.66 -13.94
CA SER A 166 17.93 8.80 -15.33
C SER A 166 19.35 9.34 -15.45
N ASP A 167 20.09 8.88 -16.48
CA ASP A 167 21.42 9.40 -16.82
C ASP A 167 21.41 10.89 -17.22
N CYS A 168 20.22 11.48 -17.38
CA CYS A 168 20.02 12.89 -17.66
C CYS A 168 20.28 13.82 -16.48
N GLN A 169 20.42 13.30 -15.26
CA GLN A 169 20.71 14.10 -14.04
C GLN A 169 21.92 15.02 -14.19
N THR A 170 22.89 14.65 -15.01
CA THR A 170 24.10 15.44 -15.20
C THR A 170 23.92 16.64 -16.12
N ARG A 171 22.77 16.82 -16.75
CA ARG A 171 22.57 17.83 -17.82
C ARG A 171 21.43 18.80 -17.62
N LEU A 172 20.50 18.53 -16.71
CA LEU A 172 19.32 19.36 -16.53
C LEU A 172 19.05 19.55 -15.03
N GLU A 173 18.76 20.77 -14.63
CA GLU A 173 18.25 21.06 -13.29
C GLU A 173 16.82 20.49 -13.15
N ILE A 174 16.49 19.94 -11.99
CA ILE A 174 15.13 19.51 -11.71
C ILE A 174 14.24 20.76 -11.70
N PRO A 175 13.20 20.82 -12.54
CA PRO A 175 12.27 21.94 -12.52
C PRO A 175 11.71 22.17 -11.12
N GLU A 176 11.55 23.43 -10.70
CA GLU A 176 11.08 23.80 -9.35
C GLU A 176 9.76 23.11 -8.97
N VAL A 177 8.91 22.86 -9.96
CA VAL A 177 7.62 22.14 -9.79
C VAL A 177 7.77 20.72 -9.26
N PHE A 178 8.98 20.12 -9.31
CA PHE A 178 9.28 18.77 -8.82
C PHE A 178 10.21 18.75 -7.60
N GLN A 179 10.58 19.91 -7.08
CA GLN A 179 11.36 20.03 -5.84
C GLN A 179 10.46 20.08 -4.61
#